data_f485cc48284007118d9a8a0f8a958c3a
#
_entry.id   f485cc48284007118d9a8a0f8a958c3a
#
_cell.length_a   1.000
_cell.length_b   1.000
_cell.length_c   1.000
_cell.angle_alpha   90.00
_cell.angle_beta   90.00
_cell.angle_gamma   90.00
#
_symmetry.space_group_name_H-M   'P 1'
#
loop_
_entity.id
_entity.type
_entity.pdbx_description
1 polymer ?
#
loop_
_entity_poly.entity_id
_entity_poly.type
_entity_poly.pdbx_seq_one_letter_code
_entity_poly.pdbx_strand_id
1 'polypeptide(L)'
;MLDRRRFLTLTGGAAVGALASGCGLSVRRQLVLEPPRRFARVHVSPDRIIRTVVGLRPFRPSGFVVRADKLDTRTLIHNYGHGGGGMTMSWGTAHLAVEHALDTGERTCAVIGCGGVGLATARLLQRRGFTVTIYAKDLPPNTTSNIAGAQWAPAESYDRDHRTPAFAAQFERAARLSHREYQNLPGDTYGIRWLENYVVSDTPPEGAQGSTQNIQDLYPDVHDLRPGEHPFAGRYVRRFTTMLIEPPIYLAAMMRDFQLAGGRVVVRELADLRAIAALPEPVVINCTGLGAKALLGDDELMPIKGQLSVLLPQPEIDYITLTNDLYMFPRRDGILLGGTHERGVWTLDPNLEAQTRIVAGHQQFFARMR
;
A
#
# COMPACT_ATOMS: atom_id res chain seq x y z
N MET A 1 10.24 -3.65 59.25
CA MET A 1 8.95 -3.88 58.56
C MET A 1 7.97 -2.79 58.99
N LEU A 2 7.79 -1.76 58.19
CA LEU A 2 6.83 -0.69 58.47
C LEU A 2 5.44 -1.13 57.94
N ASP A 3 4.48 -1.14 58.89
CA ASP A 3 3.12 -1.61 58.70
C ASP A 3 2.36 -0.71 57.69
N ARG A 4 1.69 -1.36 56.75
CA ARG A 4 0.91 -0.73 55.68
C ARG A 4 -0.20 0.25 56.18
N ARG A 5 -0.61 0.13 57.43
CA ARG A 5 -1.61 1.00 58.06
C ARG A 5 -1.07 2.36 58.48
N ARG A 6 0.25 2.48 58.73
CA ARG A 6 0.88 3.77 59.08
C ARG A 6 1.21 4.66 57.87
N PHE A 7 1.27 4.08 56.68
CA PHE A 7 1.49 4.86 55.46
C PHE A 7 0.26 5.63 54.99
N LEU A 8 -0.95 5.10 55.28
CA LEU A 8 -2.21 5.73 54.87
C LEU A 8 -2.68 6.86 55.81
N THR A 9 -2.11 6.96 57.03
CA THR A 9 -2.48 8.02 57.97
C THR A 9 -1.58 9.26 57.89
N LEU A 10 -0.45 9.18 57.18
CA LEU A 10 0.45 10.35 56.98
C LEU A 10 0.17 11.11 55.68
N THR A 11 -0.61 10.55 54.74
CA THR A 11 -1.00 11.19 53.48
C THR A 11 -2.37 11.88 53.52
N GLY A 12 -3.14 11.69 54.60
CA GLY A 12 -4.47 12.31 54.78
C GLY A 12 -4.47 13.72 55.35
N GLY A 13 -3.33 14.20 55.88
CA GLY A 13 -3.25 15.51 56.56
C GLY A 13 -2.80 16.68 55.71
N ALA A 14 -2.28 16.45 54.54
CA ALA A 14 -1.73 17.52 53.67
C ALA A 14 -2.66 17.98 52.52
N ALA A 15 -3.82 17.35 52.35
CA ALA A 15 -4.72 17.64 51.25
C ALA A 15 -5.88 18.61 51.56
N VAL A 16 -6.04 19.09 52.81
CA VAL A 16 -7.16 19.98 53.18
C VAL A 16 -6.72 21.47 53.29
N GLY A 17 -5.42 21.78 53.22
CA GLY A 17 -4.93 23.15 53.33
C GLY A 17 -4.77 23.92 52.00
N ALA A 18 -5.01 23.33 50.83
CA ALA A 18 -4.70 23.95 49.53
C ALA A 18 -5.92 24.40 48.71
N LEU A 19 -7.15 24.40 49.30
CA LEU A 19 -8.37 24.76 48.58
C LEU A 19 -8.91 26.17 48.83
N ALA A 20 -8.15 27.04 49.47
CA ALA A 20 -8.62 28.40 49.84
C ALA A 20 -7.73 29.55 49.34
N SER A 21 -7.06 29.40 48.20
CA SER A 21 -6.43 30.53 47.51
C SER A 21 -6.65 30.43 46.01
N GLY A 22 -7.91 30.57 45.63
CA GLY A 22 -8.32 30.69 44.26
C GLY A 22 -8.08 32.08 43.70
N CYS A 23 -6.82 32.46 43.45
CA CYS A 23 -6.51 33.50 42.51
C CYS A 23 -6.34 32.87 41.14
N GLY A 24 -7.29 33.17 40.26
CA GLY A 24 -7.33 32.68 38.88
C GLY A 24 -6.09 33.08 38.10
N LEU A 25 -5.11 32.17 38.08
CA LEU A 25 -4.12 32.15 37.03
C LEU A 25 -4.81 31.48 35.82
N SER A 26 -5.48 32.30 35.00
CA SER A 26 -5.78 31.88 33.61
C SER A 26 -4.43 31.61 32.95
N VAL A 27 -4.02 30.34 32.94
CA VAL A 27 -2.96 29.88 32.07
C VAL A 27 -3.49 30.13 30.65
N ARG A 28 -3.22 31.32 30.11
CA ARG A 28 -3.29 31.51 28.66
C ARG A 28 -2.35 30.46 28.11
N ARG A 29 -2.91 29.34 27.64
CA ARG A 29 -2.21 28.48 26.69
C ARG A 29 -1.81 29.43 25.57
N GLN A 30 -0.57 29.89 25.58
CA GLN A 30 0.04 30.45 24.39
C GLN A 30 -0.10 29.35 23.34
N LEU A 31 -1.01 29.54 22.41
CA LEU A 31 -0.99 28.79 21.16
C LEU A 31 0.39 29.07 20.58
N VAL A 32 1.33 28.15 20.79
CA VAL A 32 2.57 28.13 20.04
C VAL A 32 2.09 27.84 18.62
N LEU A 33 1.89 28.91 17.85
CA LEU A 33 1.65 28.81 16.43
C LEU A 33 2.93 28.18 15.87
N GLU A 34 2.86 26.90 15.52
CA GLU A 34 3.94 26.29 14.77
C GLU A 34 4.23 27.17 13.55
N PRO A 35 5.49 27.45 13.24
CA PRO A 35 5.82 28.24 12.08
C PRO A 35 5.22 27.55 10.85
N PRO A 36 4.69 28.33 9.88
CA PRO A 36 4.08 27.74 8.69
C PRO A 36 5.06 26.79 8.03
N ARG A 37 4.58 25.57 7.72
CA ARG A 37 5.39 24.52 7.06
C ARG A 37 6.01 25.09 5.78
N ARG A 38 7.32 24.95 5.67
CA ARG A 38 8.03 25.27 4.43
C ARG A 38 8.00 24.06 3.50
N PHE A 39 7.43 24.24 2.31
CA PHE A 39 7.39 23.23 1.28
C PHE A 39 8.60 23.39 0.36
N ALA A 40 9.45 22.39 0.30
CA ALA A 40 10.46 22.34 -0.75
C ALA A 40 9.78 22.08 -2.10
N ARG A 41 10.26 22.71 -3.16
CA ARG A 41 9.71 22.54 -4.51
C ARG A 41 10.38 21.36 -5.20
N VAL A 42 9.59 20.51 -5.86
CA VAL A 42 10.16 19.46 -6.71
C VAL A 42 10.76 20.05 -7.96
N HIS A 43 12.03 19.76 -8.21
CA HIS A 43 12.76 20.16 -9.42
C HIS A 43 12.46 19.18 -10.56
N VAL A 44 11.46 19.50 -11.38
CA VAL A 44 11.05 18.68 -12.51
C VAL A 44 11.68 19.18 -13.78
N SER A 45 12.52 18.37 -14.41
CA SER A 45 13.06 18.61 -15.74
C SER A 45 13.47 17.30 -16.44
N PRO A 46 13.48 17.25 -17.78
CA PRO A 46 13.84 16.04 -18.53
C PRO A 46 15.24 15.52 -18.23
N ASP A 47 16.21 16.39 -18.01
CA ASP A 47 17.61 16.05 -17.69
C ASP A 47 17.77 15.43 -16.30
N ARG A 48 16.77 15.51 -15.44
CA ARG A 48 16.77 14.87 -14.13
C ARG A 48 16.16 13.46 -14.14
N ILE A 49 15.64 13.00 -15.28
CA ILE A 49 15.06 11.66 -15.39
C ILE A 49 16.20 10.63 -15.40
N ILE A 50 16.28 9.81 -14.35
CA ILE A 50 17.31 8.76 -14.23
C ILE A 50 16.82 7.41 -14.78
N ARG A 51 15.51 7.19 -14.85
CA ARG A 51 14.91 6.00 -15.47
C ARG A 51 13.43 6.20 -15.74
N THR A 52 12.90 5.44 -16.70
CA THR A 52 11.47 5.26 -16.93
C THR A 52 11.13 3.79 -16.66
N VAL A 53 10.11 3.55 -15.86
CA VAL A 53 9.68 2.19 -15.51
C VAL A 53 8.24 1.97 -15.90
N VAL A 54 7.93 0.76 -16.40
CA VAL A 54 6.59 0.36 -16.83
C VAL A 54 6.17 -0.90 -16.07
N GLY A 55 4.95 -0.90 -15.57
CA GLY A 55 4.36 -2.06 -14.91
C GLY A 55 2.93 -2.33 -15.36
N LEU A 56 2.55 -3.60 -15.34
CA LEU A 56 1.22 -4.04 -15.71
C LEU A 56 0.44 -4.43 -14.45
N ARG A 57 -0.51 -3.58 -14.03
CA ARG A 57 -1.37 -3.85 -12.88
C ARG A 57 -2.34 -4.97 -13.22
N PRO A 58 -2.44 -6.06 -12.43
CA PRO A 58 -3.33 -7.18 -12.69
C PRO A 58 -4.77 -6.83 -12.29
N PHE A 59 -5.49 -6.20 -13.19
CA PHE A 59 -6.82 -5.66 -12.93
C PHE A 59 -7.93 -6.63 -13.33
N ARG A 60 -8.97 -6.68 -12.50
CA ARG A 60 -10.26 -7.32 -12.77
C ARG A 60 -11.39 -6.35 -12.47
N PRO A 61 -12.33 -6.15 -13.39
CA PRO A 61 -13.52 -5.32 -13.14
C PRO A 61 -14.27 -5.70 -11.86
N SER A 62 -14.45 -7.01 -11.59
CA SER A 62 -15.10 -7.50 -10.35
C SER A 62 -14.22 -7.49 -9.10
N GLY A 63 -12.95 -7.06 -9.21
CA GLY A 63 -11.99 -6.99 -8.12
C GLY A 63 -11.17 -8.27 -7.92
N PHE A 64 -10.40 -8.32 -6.83
CA PHE A 64 -9.52 -9.45 -6.54
C PHE A 64 -10.31 -10.73 -6.22
N VAL A 65 -9.65 -11.87 -6.44
CA VAL A 65 -10.18 -13.19 -6.12
C VAL A 65 -9.47 -13.74 -4.89
N VAL A 66 -10.25 -14.06 -3.84
CA VAL A 66 -9.79 -14.90 -2.73
C VAL A 66 -10.85 -15.98 -2.51
N ARG A 67 -10.51 -17.20 -2.90
CA ARG A 67 -11.35 -18.40 -2.73
C ARG A 67 -10.52 -19.67 -2.78
N ALA A 68 -11.06 -20.77 -2.29
CA ALA A 68 -10.44 -22.09 -2.36
C ALA A 68 -11.23 -22.99 -3.33
N ASP A 69 -10.49 -23.67 -4.20
CA ASP A 69 -11.00 -24.65 -5.16
C ASP A 69 -10.27 -26.00 -4.94
N LYS A 70 -10.84 -27.09 -5.42
CA LYS A 70 -10.17 -28.39 -5.47
C LYS A 70 -9.40 -28.55 -6.78
N LEU A 71 -8.17 -29.02 -6.67
CA LEU A 71 -7.33 -29.43 -7.78
C LEU A 71 -6.78 -30.83 -7.50
N ASP A 72 -7.43 -31.85 -8.04
CA ASP A 72 -7.21 -33.26 -7.71
C ASP A 72 -7.28 -33.49 -6.19
N THR A 73 -6.20 -33.97 -5.59
CA THR A 73 -6.08 -34.20 -4.13
C THR A 73 -5.70 -32.94 -3.35
N ARG A 74 -5.39 -31.82 -4.04
CA ARG A 74 -4.91 -30.58 -3.43
C ARG A 74 -6.02 -29.55 -3.24
N THR A 75 -5.76 -28.61 -2.35
CA THR A 75 -6.55 -27.39 -2.22
C THR A 75 -5.78 -26.25 -2.91
N LEU A 76 -6.36 -25.68 -3.96
CA LEU A 76 -5.84 -24.51 -4.66
C LEU A 76 -6.59 -23.27 -4.20
N ILE A 77 -5.88 -22.38 -3.54
CA ILE A 77 -6.42 -21.12 -3.03
C ILE A 77 -5.96 -20.00 -3.95
N HIS A 78 -6.87 -19.16 -4.38
CA HIS A 78 -6.59 -18.02 -5.24
C HIS A 78 -6.40 -16.75 -4.40
N ASN A 79 -5.42 -15.93 -4.78
CA ASN A 79 -5.16 -14.61 -4.19
C ASN A 79 -4.49 -13.72 -5.25
N TYR A 80 -5.29 -13.22 -6.21
CA TYR A 80 -4.79 -12.43 -7.35
C TYR A 80 -5.83 -11.40 -7.83
N GLY A 81 -5.47 -10.57 -8.82
CA GLY A 81 -6.41 -9.66 -9.49
C GLY A 81 -6.62 -8.32 -8.77
N HIS A 82 -5.63 -7.85 -8.04
CA HIS A 82 -5.71 -6.67 -7.16
C HIS A 82 -5.65 -5.31 -7.88
N GLY A 83 -5.43 -5.29 -9.20
CA GLY A 83 -5.27 -4.05 -9.94
C GLY A 83 -4.15 -3.16 -9.42
N GLY A 84 -4.43 -1.88 -9.22
CA GLY A 84 -3.52 -0.91 -8.62
C GLY A 84 -3.33 -1.07 -7.11
N GLY A 85 -4.22 -1.79 -6.42
CA GLY A 85 -4.22 -1.99 -4.98
C GLY A 85 -3.35 -3.14 -4.46
N GLY A 86 -2.57 -3.81 -5.31
CA GLY A 86 -1.85 -5.04 -4.93
C GLY A 86 -0.89 -4.89 -3.76
N MET A 87 -0.13 -3.82 -3.68
CA MET A 87 0.71 -3.53 -2.51
C MET A 87 -0.16 -3.21 -1.30
N THR A 88 -1.10 -2.29 -1.44
CA THR A 88 -2.01 -1.83 -0.37
C THR A 88 -2.75 -2.98 0.29
N MET A 89 -3.29 -3.92 -0.49
CA MET A 89 -4.20 -4.98 -0.04
C MET A 89 -3.48 -6.29 0.29
N SER A 90 -2.17 -6.40 0.01
CA SER A 90 -1.40 -7.65 0.06
C SER A 90 -1.56 -8.44 1.36
N TRP A 91 -1.40 -7.80 2.50
CA TRP A 91 -1.55 -8.44 3.80
C TRP A 91 -3.00 -8.83 4.10
N GLY A 92 -3.95 -7.96 3.76
CA GLY A 92 -5.36 -8.21 4.02
C GLY A 92 -5.89 -9.41 3.25
N THR A 93 -5.60 -9.48 1.95
CA THR A 93 -6.00 -10.63 1.14
C THR A 93 -5.18 -11.89 1.48
N ALA A 94 -3.94 -11.72 1.96
CA ALA A 94 -3.17 -12.83 2.54
C ALA A 94 -3.88 -13.42 3.78
N HIS A 95 -4.41 -12.60 4.69
CA HIS A 95 -5.21 -13.08 5.82
C HIS A 95 -6.40 -13.93 5.36
N LEU A 96 -7.15 -13.44 4.38
CA LEU A 96 -8.30 -14.16 3.83
C LEU A 96 -7.88 -15.49 3.19
N ALA A 97 -6.79 -15.50 2.42
CA ALA A 97 -6.28 -16.72 1.78
C ALA A 97 -5.74 -17.74 2.81
N VAL A 98 -5.07 -17.26 3.84
CA VAL A 98 -4.51 -18.12 4.91
C VAL A 98 -5.61 -18.74 5.77
N GLU A 99 -6.76 -18.09 5.96
CA GLU A 99 -7.94 -18.70 6.60
C GLU A 99 -8.36 -19.98 5.86
N HIS A 100 -8.48 -19.94 4.54
CA HIS A 100 -8.76 -21.13 3.73
C HIS A 100 -7.68 -22.22 3.86
N ALA A 101 -6.39 -21.82 3.99
CA ALA A 101 -5.31 -22.79 4.20
C ALA A 101 -5.41 -23.46 5.57
N LEU A 102 -5.77 -22.72 6.62
CA LEU A 102 -5.96 -23.25 7.98
C LEU A 102 -7.10 -24.25 8.05
N ASP A 103 -8.19 -24.04 7.30
CA ASP A 103 -9.35 -24.92 7.25
C ASP A 103 -9.03 -26.31 6.68
N THR A 104 -7.92 -26.46 5.95
CA THR A 104 -7.49 -27.76 5.40
C THR A 104 -6.90 -28.70 6.46
N GLY A 105 -6.49 -28.19 7.61
CA GLY A 105 -5.73 -28.95 8.61
C GLY A 105 -4.26 -29.19 8.28
N GLU A 106 -3.83 -28.90 7.03
CA GLU A 106 -2.45 -29.08 6.56
C GLU A 106 -1.50 -28.01 7.13
N ARG A 107 -0.20 -28.31 7.08
CA ARG A 107 0.85 -27.37 7.55
C ARG A 107 2.00 -27.20 6.56
N THR A 108 1.84 -27.71 5.33
CA THR A 108 2.79 -27.53 4.24
C THR A 108 2.07 -26.86 3.06
N CYS A 109 2.62 -25.76 2.58
CA CYS A 109 1.97 -24.93 1.57
C CYS A 109 2.97 -24.43 0.52
N ALA A 110 2.56 -24.49 -0.74
CA ALA A 110 3.22 -23.78 -1.85
C ALA A 110 2.56 -22.41 -2.06
N VAL A 111 3.36 -21.38 -2.27
CA VAL A 111 2.88 -20.06 -2.75
C VAL A 111 3.44 -19.83 -4.15
N ILE A 112 2.58 -19.59 -5.13
CA ILE A 112 2.99 -19.33 -6.50
C ILE A 112 3.02 -17.82 -6.74
N GLY A 113 4.23 -17.28 -7.00
CA GLY A 113 4.49 -15.86 -7.18
C GLY A 113 5.20 -15.22 -5.99
N CYS A 114 6.10 -14.27 -6.30
CA CYS A 114 7.01 -13.63 -5.34
C CYS A 114 6.90 -12.09 -5.35
N GLY A 115 5.75 -11.56 -5.77
CA GLY A 115 5.40 -10.14 -5.62
C GLY A 115 4.90 -9.80 -4.21
N GLY A 116 4.40 -8.58 -4.02
CA GLY A 116 3.91 -8.13 -2.71
C GLY A 116 2.85 -9.03 -2.09
N VAL A 117 1.89 -9.53 -2.90
CA VAL A 117 0.84 -10.44 -2.44
C VAL A 117 1.40 -11.80 -2.05
N GLY A 118 2.28 -12.38 -2.88
CA GLY A 118 2.88 -13.70 -2.61
C GLY A 118 3.76 -13.68 -1.37
N LEU A 119 4.61 -12.67 -1.21
CA LEU A 119 5.47 -12.52 -0.02
C LEU A 119 4.66 -12.30 1.26
N ALA A 120 3.62 -11.45 1.22
CA ALA A 120 2.74 -11.26 2.38
C ALA A 120 2.03 -12.56 2.77
N THR A 121 1.52 -13.32 1.79
CA THR A 121 0.89 -14.62 1.98
C THR A 121 1.86 -15.63 2.59
N ALA A 122 3.06 -15.76 2.05
CA ALA A 122 4.09 -16.69 2.53
C ALA A 122 4.53 -16.37 3.96
N ARG A 123 4.77 -15.08 4.27
CA ARG A 123 5.12 -14.64 5.62
C ARG A 123 4.01 -14.88 6.63
N LEU A 124 2.76 -14.64 6.24
CA LEU A 124 1.62 -14.89 7.13
C LEU A 124 1.43 -16.39 7.40
N LEU A 125 1.58 -17.25 6.38
CA LEU A 125 1.59 -18.71 6.55
C LEU A 125 2.67 -19.16 7.54
N GLN A 126 3.91 -18.66 7.42
CA GLN A 126 4.98 -18.97 8.37
C GLN A 126 4.62 -18.55 9.80
N ARG A 127 4.03 -17.36 9.98
CA ARG A 127 3.54 -16.89 11.30
C ARG A 127 2.43 -17.79 11.87
N ARG A 128 1.75 -18.56 11.02
CA ARG A 128 0.71 -19.54 11.40
C ARG A 128 1.24 -20.98 11.48
N GLY A 129 2.57 -21.16 11.43
CA GLY A 129 3.22 -22.47 11.64
C GLY A 129 3.29 -23.36 10.40
N PHE A 130 3.12 -22.80 9.18
CA PHE A 130 3.29 -23.55 7.95
C PHE A 130 4.76 -23.62 7.53
N THR A 131 5.15 -24.77 6.97
CA THR A 131 6.34 -24.88 6.12
C THR A 131 5.98 -24.41 4.72
N VAL A 132 6.70 -23.41 4.21
CA VAL A 132 6.31 -22.70 2.98
C VAL A 132 7.42 -22.77 1.94
N THR A 133 7.05 -23.16 0.71
CA THR A 133 7.88 -23.03 -0.49
C THR A 133 7.24 -21.98 -1.42
N ILE A 134 8.00 -20.98 -1.83
CA ILE A 134 7.61 -20.06 -2.92
C ILE A 134 8.13 -20.61 -4.24
N TYR A 135 7.24 -20.72 -5.24
CA TYR A 135 7.57 -20.99 -6.63
C TYR A 135 7.30 -19.73 -7.44
N ALA A 136 8.29 -19.21 -8.14
CA ALA A 136 8.12 -17.99 -8.93
C ALA A 136 9.07 -17.96 -10.11
N LYS A 137 8.62 -17.43 -11.26
CA LYS A 137 9.50 -17.22 -12.42
C LYS A 137 10.43 -16.03 -12.19
N ASP A 138 9.93 -14.97 -11.53
CA ASP A 138 10.65 -13.74 -11.23
C ASP A 138 10.67 -13.47 -9.74
N LEU A 139 11.79 -12.97 -9.24
CA LEU A 139 11.98 -12.55 -7.86
C LEU A 139 12.19 -11.04 -7.78
N PRO A 140 11.96 -10.39 -6.62
CA PRO A 140 12.43 -9.02 -6.42
C PRO A 140 13.94 -8.89 -6.76
N PRO A 141 14.35 -7.84 -7.51
CA PRO A 141 13.60 -6.64 -7.87
C PRO A 141 12.80 -6.73 -9.18
N ASN A 142 12.68 -7.88 -9.83
CA ASN A 142 12.12 -8.03 -11.18
C ASN A 142 10.62 -8.35 -11.18
N THR A 143 9.89 -8.04 -10.12
CA THR A 143 8.44 -8.26 -10.06
C THR A 143 7.66 -6.99 -10.40
N THR A 144 6.41 -7.14 -10.87
CA THR A 144 5.49 -6.00 -11.08
C THR A 144 5.35 -5.14 -9.82
N SER A 145 5.39 -5.73 -8.63
CA SER A 145 5.30 -5.02 -7.36
C SER A 145 6.44 -4.02 -7.13
N ASN A 146 7.62 -4.26 -7.70
CA ASN A 146 8.77 -3.34 -7.61
C ASN A 146 8.55 -2.03 -8.38
N ILE A 147 7.69 -2.06 -9.41
CA ILE A 147 7.38 -0.88 -10.24
C ILE A 147 6.34 0.03 -9.57
N ALA A 148 5.59 -0.47 -8.59
CA ALA A 148 4.50 0.27 -7.97
C ALA A 148 4.97 1.58 -7.32
N GLY A 149 4.17 2.66 -7.43
CA GLY A 149 4.36 3.89 -6.64
C GLY A 149 4.17 3.63 -5.15
N ALA A 150 3.23 2.73 -4.85
CA ALA A 150 2.96 2.10 -3.56
C ALA A 150 2.64 3.06 -2.40
N GLN A 151 1.90 4.12 -2.68
CA GLN A 151 1.10 4.78 -1.65
C GLN A 151 0.10 3.76 -1.09
N TRP A 152 -0.13 3.76 0.22
CA TRP A 152 -1.22 2.98 0.79
C TRP A 152 -2.56 3.62 0.43
N ALA A 153 -3.06 3.21 -0.71
CA ALA A 153 -4.37 3.57 -1.24
C ALA A 153 -4.83 2.42 -2.16
N PRO A 154 -6.01 1.83 -1.95
CA PRO A 154 -6.51 0.73 -2.77
C PRO A 154 -7.11 1.25 -4.08
N ALA A 155 -6.33 2.01 -4.83
CA ALA A 155 -6.73 2.59 -6.11
C ALA A 155 -6.85 1.51 -7.19
N GLU A 156 -7.77 1.73 -8.15
CA GLU A 156 -7.97 0.85 -9.33
C GLU A 156 -8.06 -0.65 -8.97
N SER A 157 -8.78 -0.98 -7.91
CA SER A 157 -8.92 -2.37 -7.46
C SER A 157 -10.12 -3.10 -8.06
N TYR A 158 -11.09 -2.36 -8.58
CA TYR A 158 -12.32 -2.86 -9.21
C TYR A 158 -13.07 -1.74 -9.92
N ASP A 159 -14.01 -2.09 -10.81
CA ASP A 159 -14.97 -1.14 -11.38
C ASP A 159 -16.21 -1.03 -10.51
N ARG A 160 -16.71 0.20 -10.31
CA ARG A 160 -17.85 0.47 -9.40
C ARG A 160 -19.10 -0.33 -9.77
N ASP A 161 -19.39 -0.45 -11.06
CA ASP A 161 -20.58 -1.13 -11.57
C ASP A 161 -20.54 -2.66 -11.38
N HIS A 162 -19.36 -3.23 -11.10
CA HIS A 162 -19.15 -4.64 -10.83
C HIS A 162 -19.08 -4.97 -9.32
N ARG A 163 -19.20 -3.95 -8.45
CA ARG A 163 -19.09 -4.12 -7.01
C ARG A 163 -20.32 -4.79 -6.41
N THR A 164 -20.16 -6.01 -5.92
CA THR A 164 -21.21 -6.70 -5.14
C THR A 164 -21.11 -6.35 -3.64
N PRO A 165 -22.20 -6.47 -2.86
CA PRO A 165 -22.14 -6.30 -1.41
C PRO A 165 -21.16 -7.26 -0.72
N ALA A 166 -21.07 -8.51 -1.18
CA ALA A 166 -20.15 -9.50 -0.65
C ALA A 166 -18.70 -9.10 -0.89
N PHE A 167 -18.36 -8.67 -2.12
CA PHE A 167 -17.03 -8.16 -2.43
C PHE A 167 -16.70 -6.90 -1.62
N ALA A 168 -17.67 -6.00 -1.45
CA ALA A 168 -17.48 -4.78 -0.66
C ALA A 168 -17.09 -5.09 0.79
N ALA A 169 -17.76 -6.05 1.42
CA ALA A 169 -17.42 -6.49 2.79
C ALA A 169 -16.03 -7.16 2.85
N GLN A 170 -15.71 -8.01 1.88
CA GLN A 170 -14.41 -8.66 1.78
C GLN A 170 -13.29 -7.63 1.57
N PHE A 171 -13.52 -6.64 0.71
CA PHE A 171 -12.59 -5.55 0.42
C PHE A 171 -12.31 -4.71 1.67
N GLU A 172 -13.36 -4.26 2.37
CA GLU A 172 -13.22 -3.48 3.60
C GLU A 172 -12.43 -4.26 4.67
N ARG A 173 -12.79 -5.54 4.90
CA ARG A 173 -12.08 -6.41 5.83
C ARG A 173 -10.60 -6.54 5.47
N ALA A 174 -10.29 -6.79 4.21
CA ALA A 174 -8.92 -6.90 3.72
C ALA A 174 -8.16 -5.57 3.88
N ALA A 175 -8.78 -4.42 3.57
CA ALA A 175 -8.15 -3.11 3.73
C ALA A 175 -7.75 -2.85 5.19
N ARG A 176 -8.67 -3.11 6.14
CA ARG A 176 -8.43 -2.92 7.58
C ARG A 176 -7.34 -3.84 8.13
N LEU A 177 -7.34 -5.11 7.73
CA LEU A 177 -6.29 -6.06 8.11
C LEU A 177 -4.93 -5.63 7.53
N SER A 178 -4.90 -5.23 6.27
CA SER A 178 -3.68 -4.79 5.62
C SER A 178 -3.10 -3.52 6.26
N HIS A 179 -3.94 -2.54 6.54
CA HIS A 179 -3.52 -1.30 7.19
C HIS A 179 -2.85 -1.58 8.55
N ARG A 180 -3.45 -2.45 9.37
CA ARG A 180 -2.90 -2.86 10.67
C ARG A 180 -1.55 -3.58 10.52
N GLU A 181 -1.42 -4.48 9.55
CA GLU A 181 -0.14 -5.19 9.33
C GLU A 181 0.97 -4.21 8.95
N TYR A 182 0.71 -3.25 8.06
CA TYR A 182 1.70 -2.23 7.70
C TYR A 182 2.11 -1.34 8.86
N GLN A 183 1.18 -0.98 9.74
CA GLN A 183 1.47 -0.20 10.95
C GLN A 183 2.41 -0.93 11.93
N ASN A 184 2.38 -2.27 11.95
CA ASN A 184 3.20 -3.09 12.83
C ASN A 184 4.61 -3.37 12.28
N LEU A 185 4.90 -2.96 11.04
CA LEU A 185 6.22 -3.14 10.44
C LEU A 185 7.13 -1.95 10.79
N PRO A 186 8.38 -2.20 11.24
CA PRO A 186 9.34 -1.12 11.50
C PRO A 186 9.65 -0.32 10.23
N GLY A 187 9.32 0.99 10.24
CA GLY A 187 9.36 1.85 9.07
C GLY A 187 10.69 1.86 8.32
N ASP A 188 11.81 2.04 9.03
CA ASP A 188 13.14 2.09 8.41
C ASP A 188 13.57 0.76 7.80
N THR A 189 13.22 -0.36 8.44
CA THR A 189 13.56 -1.71 7.96
C THR A 189 12.78 -2.08 6.71
N TYR A 190 11.50 -1.68 6.65
CA TYR A 190 10.60 -2.05 5.57
C TYR A 190 10.31 -0.92 4.57
N GLY A 191 10.94 0.24 4.75
CA GLY A 191 10.73 1.38 3.85
C GLY A 191 9.31 1.93 3.90
N ILE A 192 8.69 1.97 5.09
CA ILE A 192 7.34 2.49 5.30
C ILE A 192 7.42 3.84 5.98
N ARG A 193 6.84 4.87 5.35
CA ARG A 193 6.81 6.23 5.89
C ARG A 193 5.39 6.78 5.86
N TRP A 194 4.98 7.45 6.93
CA TRP A 194 3.75 8.25 6.94
C TRP A 194 4.04 9.61 6.33
N LEU A 195 3.29 9.97 5.30
CA LEU A 195 3.45 11.24 4.60
C LEU A 195 2.11 11.94 4.45
N GLU A 196 2.13 13.27 4.50
CA GLU A 196 1.01 14.09 4.12
C GLU A 196 0.82 14.06 2.60
N ASN A 197 -0.42 13.93 2.21
CA ASN A 197 -0.87 13.89 0.82
C ASN A 197 -1.73 15.10 0.55
N TYR A 198 -1.48 15.77 -0.55
CA TYR A 198 -2.20 16.95 -0.98
C TYR A 198 -2.91 16.66 -2.30
N VAL A 199 -4.24 16.52 -2.22
CA VAL A 199 -5.10 16.47 -3.41
C VAL A 199 -5.41 17.89 -3.83
N VAL A 200 -4.92 18.27 -4.99
CA VAL A 200 -5.06 19.65 -5.54
C VAL A 200 -6.01 19.60 -6.73
N SER A 201 -7.10 20.37 -6.69
CA SER A 201 -8.16 20.35 -7.69
C SER A 201 -8.74 21.75 -7.94
N ASP A 202 -9.29 21.95 -9.13
CA ASP A 202 -10.10 23.13 -9.47
C ASP A 202 -11.60 22.92 -9.23
N THR A 203 -12.01 21.69 -8.90
CA THR A 203 -13.37 21.33 -8.48
C THR A 203 -13.42 21.02 -6.99
N PRO A 204 -14.56 21.24 -6.32
CA PRO A 204 -14.70 20.87 -4.91
C PRO A 204 -14.37 19.39 -4.69
N PRO A 205 -13.66 19.05 -3.61
CA PRO A 205 -13.38 17.66 -3.30
C PRO A 205 -14.69 16.92 -3.00
N GLU A 206 -14.96 15.90 -3.79
CA GLU A 206 -16.07 14.99 -3.51
C GLU A 206 -15.80 14.23 -2.19
N GLY A 207 -16.86 13.79 -1.53
CA GLY A 207 -16.75 12.84 -0.41
C GLY A 207 -16.02 11.58 -0.84
N ALA A 208 -15.57 10.76 0.12
CA ALA A 208 -14.92 9.50 -0.23
C ALA A 208 -15.86 8.62 -1.06
N GLN A 209 -15.43 8.27 -2.23
CA GLN A 209 -16.16 7.49 -3.22
C GLN A 209 -15.35 6.26 -3.64
N GLY A 210 -16.03 5.28 -4.23
CA GLY A 210 -15.37 4.10 -4.77
C GLY A 210 -14.67 3.27 -3.70
N SER A 211 -13.41 2.93 -3.94
CA SER A 211 -12.63 2.02 -3.10
C SER A 211 -12.34 2.54 -1.68
N THR A 212 -12.52 3.84 -1.43
CA THR A 212 -12.26 4.43 -0.09
C THR A 212 -13.53 4.66 0.73
N GLN A 213 -14.73 4.42 0.19
CA GLN A 213 -16.01 4.78 0.82
C GLN A 213 -16.18 4.28 2.26
N ASN A 214 -15.77 3.06 2.57
CA ASN A 214 -15.95 2.45 3.89
C ASN A 214 -14.66 2.39 4.74
N ILE A 215 -13.58 3.03 4.30
CA ILE A 215 -12.27 3.00 4.96
C ILE A 215 -11.68 4.38 5.17
N GLN A 216 -12.52 5.43 5.20
CA GLN A 216 -12.08 6.82 5.39
C GLN A 216 -11.37 7.02 6.73
N ASP A 217 -11.81 6.31 7.75
CA ASP A 217 -11.22 6.31 9.09
C ASP A 217 -9.77 5.78 9.13
N LEU A 218 -9.31 5.14 8.05
CA LEU A 218 -7.92 4.70 7.90
C LEU A 218 -6.98 5.80 7.36
N TYR A 219 -7.53 6.96 7.02
CA TYR A 219 -6.77 8.13 6.59
C TYR A 219 -6.86 9.22 7.67
N PRO A 220 -5.85 9.36 8.54
CA PRO A 220 -5.84 10.43 9.54
C PRO A 220 -5.63 11.79 8.90
N ASP A 221 -5.95 12.83 9.66
CA ASP A 221 -5.70 14.24 9.34
C ASP A 221 -6.33 14.74 8.02
N VAL A 222 -7.54 14.27 7.72
CA VAL A 222 -8.28 14.77 6.54
C VAL A 222 -8.78 16.18 6.80
N HIS A 223 -8.23 17.15 6.06
CA HIS A 223 -8.59 18.57 6.15
C HIS A 223 -8.67 19.22 4.78
N ASP A 224 -9.69 20.02 4.57
CA ASP A 224 -9.77 20.94 3.43
C ASP A 224 -9.07 22.25 3.80
N LEU A 225 -7.97 22.56 3.10
CA LEU A 225 -7.09 23.68 3.40
C LEU A 225 -7.59 24.97 2.74
N ARG A 226 -7.40 26.08 3.43
CA ARG A 226 -7.74 27.43 2.92
C ARG A 226 -6.57 28.02 2.14
N PRO A 227 -6.83 28.99 1.24
CA PRO A 227 -5.78 29.77 0.62
C PRO A 227 -4.85 30.40 1.67
N GLY A 228 -3.52 30.19 1.51
CA GLY A 228 -2.51 30.64 2.48
C GLY A 228 -2.03 29.55 3.46
N GLU A 229 -2.77 28.46 3.61
CA GLU A 229 -2.35 27.27 4.39
C GLU A 229 -1.53 26.27 3.58
N HIS A 230 -1.40 26.50 2.28
CA HIS A 230 -0.66 25.66 1.34
C HIS A 230 -0.04 26.50 0.21
N PRO A 231 1.03 26.01 -0.46
CA PRO A 231 1.68 26.73 -1.56
C PRO A 231 1.08 26.43 -2.94
N PHE A 232 0.17 25.46 -3.07
CA PHE A 232 -0.33 24.99 -4.36
C PHE A 232 -1.32 25.95 -4.99
N ALA A 233 -1.30 26.04 -6.32
CA ALA A 233 -2.13 26.99 -7.09
C ALA A 233 -3.56 26.52 -7.36
N GLY A 234 -3.96 25.34 -6.92
CA GLY A 234 -5.34 24.82 -7.07
C GLY A 234 -6.36 25.59 -6.23
N ARG A 235 -7.61 25.61 -6.69
CA ARG A 235 -8.72 26.25 -5.98
C ARG A 235 -9.10 25.52 -4.69
N TYR A 236 -9.00 24.19 -4.71
CA TYR A 236 -9.32 23.32 -3.59
C TYR A 236 -8.11 22.43 -3.28
N VAL A 237 -7.75 22.35 -2.02
CA VAL A 237 -6.67 21.49 -1.56
C VAL A 237 -7.13 20.72 -0.34
N ARG A 238 -7.16 19.38 -0.47
CA ARG A 238 -7.43 18.48 0.64
C ARG A 238 -6.13 17.80 1.07
N ARG A 239 -5.84 17.86 2.37
CA ARG A 239 -4.74 17.14 3.00
C ARG A 239 -5.28 15.91 3.71
N PHE A 240 -4.53 14.82 3.65
CA PHE A 240 -4.69 13.64 4.50
C PHE A 240 -3.33 12.95 4.67
N THR A 241 -3.21 12.11 5.68
CA THR A 241 -1.97 11.35 5.93
C THR A 241 -2.17 9.89 5.57
N THR A 242 -1.18 9.27 4.89
CA THR A 242 -1.15 7.83 4.66
C THR A 242 0.27 7.31 4.50
N MET A 243 0.44 5.99 4.44
CA MET A 243 1.74 5.36 4.29
C MET A 243 2.21 5.40 2.82
N LEU A 244 3.47 5.74 2.61
CA LEU A 244 4.23 5.41 1.42
C LEU A 244 5.07 4.19 1.73
N ILE A 245 4.91 3.13 0.92
CA ILE A 245 5.67 1.89 1.02
C ILE A 245 6.70 1.92 -0.10
N GLU A 246 7.98 1.79 0.22
CA GLU A 246 9.06 1.80 -0.79
C GLU A 246 9.32 0.36 -1.28
N PRO A 247 8.82 -0.07 -2.46
CA PRO A 247 8.84 -1.47 -2.87
C PRO A 247 10.23 -2.11 -2.91
N PRO A 248 11.31 -1.42 -3.35
CA PRO A 248 12.64 -2.02 -3.34
C PRO A 248 13.13 -2.40 -1.93
N ILE A 249 12.83 -1.57 -0.93
CA ILE A 249 13.21 -1.83 0.47
C ILE A 249 12.25 -2.88 1.07
N TYR A 250 10.95 -2.68 0.88
CA TYR A 250 9.90 -3.53 1.42
C TYR A 250 10.04 -4.99 0.95
N LEU A 251 10.11 -5.21 -0.36
CA LEU A 251 10.14 -6.56 -0.92
C LEU A 251 11.45 -7.28 -0.58
N ALA A 252 12.57 -6.56 -0.53
CA ALA A 252 13.85 -7.13 -0.08
C ALA A 252 13.78 -7.55 1.41
N ALA A 253 13.21 -6.72 2.28
CA ALA A 253 13.02 -7.05 3.69
C ALA A 253 12.09 -8.25 3.88
N MET A 254 10.97 -8.30 3.16
CA MET A 254 10.02 -9.41 3.18
C MET A 254 10.65 -10.72 2.73
N MET A 255 11.45 -10.69 1.65
CA MET A 255 12.17 -11.86 1.14
C MET A 255 13.21 -12.35 2.16
N ARG A 256 14.02 -11.45 2.70
CA ARG A 256 14.99 -11.77 3.75
C ARG A 256 14.33 -12.45 4.94
N ASP A 257 13.25 -11.88 5.45
CA ASP A 257 12.55 -12.42 6.61
C ASP A 257 11.87 -13.75 6.31
N PHE A 258 11.39 -13.95 5.08
CA PHE A 258 10.85 -15.23 4.63
C PHE A 258 11.92 -16.31 4.67
N GLN A 259 13.12 -16.03 4.16
CA GLN A 259 14.24 -16.97 4.16
C GLN A 259 14.79 -17.24 5.57
N LEU A 260 14.95 -16.19 6.40
CA LEU A 260 15.40 -16.33 7.79
C LEU A 260 14.45 -17.20 8.64
N ALA A 261 13.15 -17.17 8.31
CA ALA A 261 12.16 -18.04 8.96
C ALA A 261 12.08 -19.46 8.33
N GLY A 262 13.10 -19.87 7.57
CA GLY A 262 13.19 -21.21 6.99
C GLY A 262 12.39 -21.42 5.70
N GLY A 263 11.91 -20.35 5.07
CA GLY A 263 11.19 -20.42 3.80
C GLY A 263 12.11 -20.79 2.64
N ARG A 264 11.61 -21.62 1.73
CA ARG A 264 12.33 -22.06 0.53
C ARG A 264 11.80 -21.31 -0.70
N VAL A 265 12.71 -20.86 -1.56
CA VAL A 265 12.38 -20.24 -2.86
C VAL A 265 12.89 -21.12 -3.99
N VAL A 266 12.03 -21.41 -4.94
CA VAL A 266 12.34 -22.18 -6.15
C VAL A 266 12.01 -21.31 -7.35
N VAL A 267 13.03 -20.93 -8.12
CA VAL A 267 12.83 -20.18 -9.36
C VAL A 267 12.31 -21.16 -10.42
N ARG A 268 11.03 -21.09 -10.70
CA ARG A 268 10.34 -21.97 -11.63
C ARG A 268 9.05 -21.33 -12.12
N GLU A 269 8.83 -21.33 -13.42
CA GLU A 269 7.54 -21.02 -14.01
C GLU A 269 6.63 -22.25 -13.98
N LEU A 270 5.40 -22.08 -13.51
CA LEU A 270 4.35 -23.10 -13.55
C LEU A 270 3.38 -22.70 -14.66
N ALA A 271 3.47 -23.40 -15.78
CA ALA A 271 2.79 -23.00 -17.00
C ALA A 271 1.29 -23.34 -17.00
N ASP A 272 0.87 -24.37 -16.28
CA ASP A 272 -0.49 -24.88 -16.27
C ASP A 272 -0.91 -25.51 -14.94
N LEU A 273 -2.18 -25.91 -14.83
CA LEU A 273 -2.73 -26.58 -13.65
C LEU A 273 -2.09 -27.95 -13.39
N ARG A 274 -1.58 -28.65 -14.42
CA ARG A 274 -0.88 -29.94 -14.23
C ARG A 274 0.44 -29.74 -13.53
N ALA A 275 1.18 -28.66 -13.87
CA ALA A 275 2.41 -28.31 -13.18
C ALA A 275 2.15 -27.98 -11.70
N ILE A 276 1.02 -27.36 -11.38
CA ILE A 276 0.58 -27.10 -10.01
C ILE A 276 0.18 -28.41 -9.31
N ALA A 277 -0.60 -29.26 -9.96
CA ALA A 277 -1.02 -30.56 -9.41
C ALA A 277 0.16 -31.50 -9.14
N ALA A 278 1.30 -31.31 -9.79
CA ALA A 278 2.54 -32.07 -9.58
C ALA A 278 3.40 -31.56 -8.40
N LEU A 279 3.04 -30.45 -7.75
CA LEU A 279 3.79 -29.96 -6.58
C LEU A 279 3.64 -30.92 -5.40
N PRO A 280 4.64 -31.05 -4.50
CA PRO A 280 4.55 -31.91 -3.35
C PRO A 280 3.60 -31.40 -2.27
N GLU A 281 3.38 -30.07 -2.20
CA GLU A 281 2.58 -29.45 -1.17
C GLU A 281 1.07 -29.73 -1.37
N PRO A 282 0.33 -30.13 -0.31
CA PRO A 282 -1.11 -30.42 -0.39
C PRO A 282 -1.97 -29.15 -0.53
N VAL A 283 -1.45 -27.99 -0.09
CA VAL A 283 -2.08 -26.69 -0.21
C VAL A 283 -1.24 -25.81 -1.11
N VAL A 284 -1.88 -25.16 -2.06
CA VAL A 284 -1.23 -24.24 -2.99
C VAL A 284 -1.98 -22.92 -3.01
N ILE A 285 -1.28 -21.80 -2.83
CA ILE A 285 -1.89 -20.45 -2.95
C ILE A 285 -1.35 -19.77 -4.19
N ASN A 286 -2.24 -19.48 -5.13
CA ASN A 286 -1.95 -18.79 -6.38
C ASN A 286 -1.93 -17.27 -6.20
N CYS A 287 -0.73 -16.68 -6.26
CA CYS A 287 -0.46 -15.24 -6.19
C CYS A 287 0.22 -14.73 -7.48
N THR A 288 -0.13 -15.30 -8.63
CA THR A 288 0.58 -15.06 -9.91
C THR A 288 0.24 -13.74 -10.61
N GLY A 289 -0.67 -12.92 -10.05
CA GLY A 289 -1.06 -11.65 -10.66
C GLY A 289 -1.66 -11.88 -12.07
N LEU A 290 -1.09 -11.24 -13.13
CA LEU A 290 -1.54 -11.44 -14.51
C LEU A 290 -1.33 -12.88 -15.02
N GLY A 291 -0.41 -13.63 -14.46
CA GLY A 291 -0.19 -15.03 -14.80
C GLY A 291 -1.42 -15.91 -14.58
N ALA A 292 -2.32 -15.50 -13.67
CA ALA A 292 -3.56 -16.22 -13.42
C ALA A 292 -4.48 -16.26 -14.66
N LYS A 293 -4.37 -15.30 -15.58
CA LYS A 293 -5.15 -15.32 -16.84
C LYS A 293 -4.89 -16.59 -17.64
N ALA A 294 -3.64 -16.84 -17.97
CA ALA A 294 -3.27 -18.03 -18.74
C ALA A 294 -3.44 -19.33 -17.92
N LEU A 295 -3.09 -19.26 -16.62
CA LEU A 295 -3.11 -20.41 -15.73
C LEU A 295 -4.53 -20.97 -15.47
N LEU A 296 -5.52 -20.09 -15.39
CA LEU A 296 -6.90 -20.43 -14.98
C LEU A 296 -7.94 -20.16 -16.08
N GLY A 297 -7.56 -19.53 -17.18
CA GLY A 297 -8.52 -19.05 -18.18
C GLY A 297 -9.37 -17.89 -17.69
N ASP A 298 -8.85 -17.04 -16.81
CA ASP A 298 -9.60 -15.88 -16.28
C ASP A 298 -9.65 -14.76 -17.32
N ASP A 299 -10.70 -14.74 -18.13
CA ASP A 299 -10.89 -13.76 -19.18
C ASP A 299 -11.16 -12.34 -18.69
N GLU A 300 -11.64 -12.19 -17.45
CA GLU A 300 -11.86 -10.90 -16.83
C GLU A 300 -10.54 -10.18 -16.45
N LEU A 301 -9.47 -10.96 -16.23
CA LEU A 301 -8.17 -10.44 -15.85
C LEU A 301 -7.47 -9.75 -17.03
N MET A 302 -7.18 -8.47 -16.88
CA MET A 302 -6.50 -7.65 -17.88
C MET A 302 -5.43 -6.74 -17.25
N PRO A 303 -4.41 -6.30 -18.01
CA PRO A 303 -3.48 -5.31 -17.52
C PRO A 303 -4.07 -3.91 -17.53
N ILE A 304 -3.71 -3.10 -16.52
CA ILE A 304 -3.68 -1.65 -16.65
C ILE A 304 -2.22 -1.24 -16.64
N LYS A 305 -1.71 -0.84 -17.78
CA LYS A 305 -0.33 -0.41 -17.93
C LYS A 305 -0.14 0.94 -17.25
N GLY A 306 0.84 1.01 -16.36
CA GLY A 306 1.28 2.21 -15.68
C GLY A 306 2.76 2.49 -15.95
N GLN A 307 3.08 3.75 -16.20
CA GLN A 307 4.44 4.21 -16.42
C GLN A 307 4.79 5.28 -15.42
N LEU A 308 6.03 5.26 -14.92
CA LEU A 308 6.58 6.25 -14.01
C LEU A 308 7.88 6.80 -14.59
N SER A 309 8.01 8.13 -14.61
CA SER A 309 9.29 8.82 -14.79
C SER A 309 9.91 9.03 -13.41
N VAL A 310 11.09 8.52 -13.21
CA VAL A 310 11.83 8.62 -11.95
C VAL A 310 12.92 9.65 -12.09
N LEU A 311 12.82 10.72 -11.31
CA LEU A 311 13.83 11.78 -11.27
C LEU A 311 14.89 11.50 -10.19
N LEU A 312 16.00 12.23 -10.27
CA LEU A 312 17.01 12.27 -9.19
C LEU A 312 16.34 12.47 -7.83
N PRO A 313 16.79 11.80 -6.77
CA PRO A 313 16.25 11.97 -5.41
C PRO A 313 16.30 13.41 -4.93
N GLN A 314 15.30 13.81 -4.17
CA GLN A 314 15.23 15.07 -3.43
C GLN A 314 14.79 14.76 -1.98
N PRO A 315 15.73 14.54 -1.05
CA PRO A 315 15.43 14.12 0.32
C PRO A 315 14.59 15.13 1.11
N GLU A 316 14.62 16.40 0.70
CA GLU A 316 13.84 17.49 1.30
C GLU A 316 12.35 17.45 0.94
N ILE A 317 11.94 16.61 -0.01
CA ILE A 317 10.53 16.42 -0.36
C ILE A 317 9.92 15.37 0.58
N ASP A 318 9.07 15.83 1.47
CA ASP A 318 8.44 15.02 2.52
C ASP A 318 6.91 14.97 2.40
N TYR A 319 6.36 15.22 1.21
CA TYR A 319 4.94 15.24 0.92
C TYR A 319 4.63 14.58 -0.42
N ILE A 320 3.38 14.16 -0.59
CA ILE A 320 2.84 13.59 -1.84
C ILE A 320 1.89 14.61 -2.46
N THR A 321 1.87 14.72 -3.80
CA THR A 321 0.84 15.48 -4.52
C THR A 321 0.04 14.59 -5.45
N LEU A 322 -1.27 14.81 -5.46
CA LEU A 322 -2.25 14.18 -6.34
C LEU A 322 -3.05 15.29 -7.00
N THR A 323 -3.06 15.36 -8.32
CA THR A 323 -3.83 16.40 -9.04
C THR A 323 -4.32 15.85 -10.38
N ASN A 324 -5.63 15.87 -10.60
CA ASN A 324 -6.23 15.24 -11.76
C ASN A 324 -5.66 13.83 -12.00
N ASP A 325 -4.98 13.62 -13.16
CA ASP A 325 -4.34 12.36 -13.51
C ASP A 325 -2.86 12.28 -13.11
N LEU A 326 -2.31 13.31 -12.43
CA LEU A 326 -0.90 13.36 -12.08
C LEU A 326 -0.69 13.05 -10.59
N TYR A 327 0.34 12.29 -10.29
CA TYR A 327 0.78 12.04 -8.92
C TYR A 327 2.31 12.03 -8.80
N MET A 328 2.81 12.57 -7.68
CA MET A 328 4.22 12.59 -7.33
C MET A 328 4.45 11.90 -5.99
N PHE A 329 5.37 10.94 -5.96
CA PHE A 329 5.79 10.23 -4.76
C PHE A 329 7.28 10.42 -4.48
N PRO A 330 7.66 10.93 -3.29
CA PRO A 330 9.06 11.14 -2.92
C PRO A 330 9.64 9.87 -2.30
N ARG A 331 10.18 8.97 -3.13
CA ARG A 331 10.88 7.79 -2.65
C ARG A 331 12.37 8.08 -2.46
N ARG A 332 13.04 7.27 -1.64
CA ARG A 332 14.49 7.39 -1.42
C ARG A 332 15.31 7.11 -2.68
N ASP A 333 14.81 6.30 -3.60
CA ASP A 333 15.43 5.95 -4.88
C ASP A 333 15.07 6.90 -6.03
N GLY A 334 14.33 7.97 -5.76
CA GLY A 334 13.99 9.02 -6.72
C GLY A 334 12.60 9.60 -6.52
N ILE A 335 12.35 10.75 -7.15
CA ILE A 335 11.02 11.34 -7.22
C ILE A 335 10.25 10.67 -8.37
N LEU A 336 9.16 10.00 -8.05
CA LEU A 336 8.32 9.31 -9.02
C LEU A 336 7.23 10.25 -9.52
N LEU A 337 7.16 10.42 -10.84
CA LEU A 337 6.11 11.14 -11.54
C LEU A 337 5.25 10.15 -12.32
N GLY A 338 3.96 10.09 -12.01
CA GLY A 338 3.02 9.18 -12.64
C GLY A 338 1.78 9.90 -13.19
N GLY A 339 0.94 9.13 -13.87
CA GLY A 339 -0.30 9.60 -14.50
C GLY A 339 -0.69 8.83 -15.75
N THR A 340 -0.42 7.50 -15.81
CA THR A 340 -0.87 6.63 -16.89
C THR A 340 -1.75 5.50 -16.39
N HIS A 341 -2.81 5.20 -17.17
CA HIS A 341 -3.84 4.20 -16.86
C HIS A 341 -4.33 3.55 -18.17
N GLU A 342 -3.42 2.82 -18.87
CA GLU A 342 -3.71 2.26 -20.20
C GLU A 342 -4.30 0.85 -20.04
N ARG A 343 -5.63 0.73 -20.08
CA ARG A 343 -6.35 -0.55 -19.96
C ARG A 343 -6.12 -1.46 -21.16
N GLY A 344 -5.89 -2.75 -20.94
CA GLY A 344 -5.75 -3.76 -21.97
C GLY A 344 -4.43 -3.71 -22.76
N VAL A 345 -3.51 -2.83 -22.39
CA VAL A 345 -2.20 -2.72 -23.06
C VAL A 345 -1.19 -3.64 -22.38
N TRP A 346 -0.69 -4.63 -23.13
CA TRP A 346 0.18 -5.70 -22.63
C TRP A 346 1.69 -5.44 -22.79
N THR A 347 2.07 -4.44 -23.62
CA THR A 347 3.49 -4.12 -23.80
C THR A 347 4.09 -3.41 -22.59
N LEU A 348 5.36 -3.71 -22.32
CA LEU A 348 6.20 -3.00 -21.32
C LEU A 348 7.01 -1.86 -21.96
N ASP A 349 6.83 -1.59 -23.25
CA ASP A 349 7.53 -0.50 -23.93
C ASP A 349 7.08 0.85 -23.34
N PRO A 350 8.01 1.78 -23.05
CA PRO A 350 7.64 3.10 -22.59
C PRO A 350 6.82 3.89 -23.64
N ASN A 351 5.80 4.60 -23.16
CA ASN A 351 5.03 5.54 -23.96
C ASN A 351 5.67 6.93 -23.83
N LEU A 352 6.43 7.36 -24.86
CA LEU A 352 7.19 8.62 -24.83
C LEU A 352 6.29 9.86 -24.84
N GLU A 353 5.14 9.79 -25.49
CA GLU A 353 4.16 10.87 -25.47
C GLU A 353 3.58 11.08 -24.08
N ALA A 354 3.18 9.99 -23.44
CA ALA A 354 2.71 10.03 -22.05
C ALA A 354 3.80 10.53 -21.10
N GLN A 355 5.06 10.14 -21.29
CA GLN A 355 6.19 10.66 -20.51
C GLN A 355 6.32 12.17 -20.64
N THR A 356 6.32 12.68 -21.87
CA THR A 356 6.42 14.11 -22.15
C THR A 356 5.27 14.89 -21.49
N ARG A 357 4.04 14.40 -21.64
CA ARG A 357 2.85 15.00 -21.02
C ARG A 357 2.94 15.05 -19.49
N ILE A 358 3.35 13.94 -18.87
CA ILE A 358 3.46 13.83 -17.40
C ILE A 358 4.54 14.77 -16.87
N VAL A 359 5.72 14.77 -17.49
CA VAL A 359 6.83 15.64 -17.07
C VAL A 359 6.44 17.13 -17.22
N ALA A 360 5.88 17.51 -18.36
CA ALA A 360 5.44 18.88 -18.59
C ALA A 360 4.32 19.31 -17.61
N GLY A 361 3.36 18.42 -17.33
CA GLY A 361 2.29 18.69 -16.36
C GLY A 361 2.84 18.92 -14.95
N HIS A 362 3.77 18.11 -14.48
CA HIS A 362 4.42 18.30 -13.19
C HIS A 362 5.31 19.56 -13.16
N GLN A 363 6.02 19.89 -14.25
CA GLN A 363 6.76 21.14 -14.35
C GLN A 363 5.84 22.34 -14.14
N GLN A 364 4.71 22.37 -14.85
CA GLN A 364 3.72 23.45 -14.71
C GLN A 364 3.12 23.51 -13.31
N PHE A 365 2.80 22.36 -12.72
CA PHE A 365 2.24 22.27 -11.38
C PHE A 365 3.21 22.85 -10.33
N PHE A 366 4.45 22.40 -10.31
CA PHE A 366 5.44 22.86 -9.32
C PHE A 366 5.95 24.27 -9.60
N ALA A 367 5.97 24.74 -10.85
CA ALA A 367 6.34 26.13 -11.16
C ALA A 367 5.34 27.14 -10.56
N ARG A 368 4.09 26.75 -10.37
CA ARG A 368 3.02 27.61 -9.81
C ARG A 368 2.97 27.59 -8.27
N MET A 369 3.81 26.81 -7.59
CA MET A 369 3.92 26.84 -6.11
C MET A 369 4.41 28.23 -5.67
N ARG A 370 3.77 28.76 -4.63
CA ARG A 370 4.08 30.08 -4.03
C ARG A 370 5.12 29.98 -2.93
#